data_e7152d2c888ebb75c67f0f5f3c5b41ab
#
_entry.id   e7152d2c888ebb75c67f0f5f3c5b41ab
#
_cell.length_a   1.000
_cell.length_b   1.000
_cell.length_c   1.000
_cell.angle_alpha   90.00
_cell.angle_beta   90.00
_cell.angle_gamma   90.00
#
_symmetry.space_group_name_H-M   'P 1'
#
loop_
_entity.id
_entity.type
_entity.pdbx_description
1 polymer ?
#
loop_
_entity_poly.entity_id
_entity_poly.type
_entity_poly.pdbx_seq_one_letter_code
_entity_poly.pdbx_strand_id
1 'polypeptide(L)'
;MERGEKSEKILEYLRDGIRSGTWDNSLLPKETELAIQFGVARGTVRHALEHLVSEGVIERKKRLGTMISRSYNPAKLIGAVLRYGGHFHEDVYAHLQRMTAEAGLSIQAVDVWGFEQPKLRKHVRRGLRTLSSLETNYMILDGYIYKTYPMIDKILKKNPVFFDYIDYDIPENATGVLIDYYEIGRIGASYLIEKGCKRPLLIDCDGPAMFRRFDPEDFSHHRSKLIMDGFADVLKENGFDPALHIYISYSKKKKLDDAIYEIFSHPKSQPDGIYTGNDSSLNLVLTIAKECGYIPKHYIGCLNTDWCRGLGGFTFPSIIVSPEECARALLEQVRTPVELRKNVYIKPYLKSQ
;
A
#
# COMPACT_ATOMS: atom_id res chain seq x y z
N MET A 1 14.35 -21.21 30.83
CA MET A 1 14.29 -19.92 30.09
C MET A 1 15.31 -19.97 28.98
N GLU A 2 14.82 -19.98 27.76
CA GLU A 2 15.68 -20.04 26.57
C GLU A 2 16.51 -18.75 26.40
N ARG A 3 17.68 -18.88 25.73
CA ARG A 3 18.63 -17.77 25.50
C ARG A 3 17.97 -16.55 24.83
N GLY A 4 16.91 -16.76 24.06
CA GLY A 4 16.11 -15.73 23.40
C GLY A 4 15.29 -14.86 24.36
N GLU A 5 14.62 -15.46 25.34
CA GLU A 5 13.78 -14.73 26.32
C GLU A 5 14.61 -13.78 27.19
N LYS A 6 15.85 -14.17 27.56
CA LYS A 6 16.74 -13.33 28.36
C LYS A 6 17.28 -12.14 27.57
N SER A 7 17.56 -12.32 26.28
CA SER A 7 17.97 -11.24 25.39
C SER A 7 16.83 -10.24 25.17
N GLU A 8 15.61 -10.73 25.05
CA GLU A 8 14.42 -9.90 24.85
C GLU A 8 14.11 -9.01 26.07
N LYS A 9 14.25 -9.55 27.29
CA LYS A 9 14.13 -8.75 28.53
C LYS A 9 15.17 -7.64 28.64
N ILE A 10 16.40 -7.90 28.20
CA ILE A 10 17.45 -6.87 28.18
C ILE A 10 17.10 -5.79 27.15
N LEU A 11 16.64 -6.17 25.97
CA LEU A 11 16.20 -5.24 24.94
C LEU A 11 15.07 -4.33 25.44
N GLU A 12 14.05 -4.92 26.09
CA GLU A 12 12.92 -4.19 26.64
C GLU A 12 13.37 -3.19 27.70
N TYR A 13 14.19 -3.61 28.66
CA TYR A 13 14.77 -2.74 29.71
C TYR A 13 15.55 -1.56 29.09
N LEU A 14 16.42 -1.85 28.12
CA LEU A 14 17.21 -0.81 27.46
C LEU A 14 16.34 0.19 26.70
N ARG A 15 15.32 -0.31 26.00
CA ARG A 15 14.36 0.54 25.29
C ARG A 15 13.55 1.41 26.23
N ASP A 16 13.07 0.85 27.34
CA ASP A 16 12.31 1.59 28.35
C ASP A 16 13.16 2.70 28.98
N GLY A 17 14.42 2.39 29.30
CA GLY A 17 15.34 3.38 29.83
C GLY A 17 15.71 4.49 28.84
N ILE A 18 15.85 4.16 27.56
CA ILE A 18 16.06 5.16 26.49
C ILE A 18 14.82 6.07 26.38
N ARG A 19 13.62 5.47 26.40
CA ARG A 19 12.34 6.19 26.29
C ARG A 19 12.10 7.13 27.46
N SER A 20 12.38 6.66 28.66
CA SER A 20 12.18 7.44 29.91
C SER A 20 13.27 8.45 30.19
N GLY A 21 14.34 8.45 29.37
CA GLY A 21 15.50 9.33 29.64
C GLY A 21 16.26 8.93 30.92
N THR A 22 16.24 7.66 31.30
CA THR A 22 16.83 7.15 32.55
C THR A 22 18.35 7.39 32.64
N TRP A 23 19.02 7.51 31.46
CA TRP A 23 20.49 7.63 31.45
C TRP A 23 20.94 9.04 31.08
N ASP A 24 21.57 9.71 32.04
CA ASP A 24 22.18 11.00 31.82
C ASP A 24 23.28 10.94 30.75
N ASN A 25 23.40 11.99 29.95
CA ASN A 25 24.37 12.10 28.86
C ASN A 25 24.29 11.04 27.77
N SER A 26 23.17 10.38 27.64
CA SER A 26 22.93 9.34 26.64
C SER A 26 23.86 8.12 26.70
N LEU A 27 24.57 7.90 27.82
CA LEU A 27 25.49 6.77 28.03
C LEU A 27 24.74 5.60 28.67
N LEU A 28 24.75 4.44 28.02
CA LEU A 28 24.12 3.23 28.51
C LEU A 28 25.00 2.53 29.58
N PRO A 29 24.39 1.70 30.45
CA PRO A 29 25.15 0.86 31.39
C PRO A 29 26.12 -0.06 30.63
N LYS A 30 27.26 -0.37 31.27
CA LYS A 30 28.29 -1.24 30.68
C LYS A 30 27.75 -2.67 30.47
N GLU A 31 28.29 -3.39 29.47
CA GLU A 31 27.95 -4.80 29.23
C GLU A 31 28.11 -5.65 30.51
N THR A 32 29.09 -5.33 31.35
CA THR A 32 29.35 -6.04 32.62
C THR A 32 28.27 -5.77 33.67
N GLU A 33 27.80 -4.55 33.75
CA GLU A 33 26.75 -4.14 34.68
C GLU A 33 25.42 -4.80 34.31
N LEU A 34 25.06 -4.74 33.03
CA LEU A 34 23.86 -5.41 32.50
C LEU A 34 23.93 -6.93 32.69
N ALA A 35 25.11 -7.55 32.47
CA ALA A 35 25.29 -8.99 32.67
C ALA A 35 25.03 -9.41 34.13
N ILE A 36 25.52 -8.61 35.09
CA ILE A 36 25.28 -8.82 36.52
C ILE A 36 23.80 -8.59 36.86
N GLN A 37 23.24 -7.49 36.43
CA GLN A 37 21.84 -7.10 36.69
C GLN A 37 20.82 -8.16 36.23
N PHE A 38 21.05 -8.73 35.03
CA PHE A 38 20.13 -9.72 34.42
C PHE A 38 20.54 -11.18 34.69
N GLY A 39 21.65 -11.42 35.40
CA GLY A 39 22.10 -12.77 35.65
C GLY A 39 22.37 -13.59 34.37
N VAL A 40 23.05 -12.97 33.38
CA VAL A 40 23.30 -13.58 32.06
C VAL A 40 24.78 -13.48 31.68
N ALA A 41 25.20 -14.30 30.73
CA ALA A 41 26.52 -14.18 30.13
C ALA A 41 26.65 -12.84 29.34
N ARG A 42 27.86 -12.23 29.36
CA ARG A 42 28.17 -11.02 28.60
C ARG A 42 27.83 -11.12 27.10
N GLY A 43 27.95 -12.33 26.51
CA GLY A 43 27.57 -12.59 25.15
C GLY A 43 26.08 -12.38 24.84
N THR A 44 25.18 -12.64 25.83
CA THR A 44 23.75 -12.39 25.70
C THR A 44 23.44 -10.88 25.68
N VAL A 45 24.13 -10.12 26.57
CA VAL A 45 24.05 -8.66 26.59
C VAL A 45 24.57 -8.06 25.28
N ARG A 46 25.72 -8.56 24.82
CA ARG A 46 26.32 -8.10 23.55
C ARG A 46 25.38 -8.31 22.37
N HIS A 47 24.72 -9.46 22.28
CA HIS A 47 23.74 -9.75 21.24
C HIS A 47 22.54 -8.76 21.29
N ALA A 48 22.04 -8.46 22.50
CA ALA A 48 20.97 -7.46 22.66
C ALA A 48 21.44 -6.06 22.20
N LEU A 49 22.64 -5.64 22.60
CA LEU A 49 23.20 -4.36 22.18
C LEU A 49 23.48 -4.31 20.66
N GLU A 50 23.96 -5.39 20.04
CA GLU A 50 24.16 -5.47 18.60
C GLU A 50 22.83 -5.31 17.83
N HIS A 51 21.74 -5.79 18.40
CA HIS A 51 20.42 -5.58 17.83
C HIS A 51 20.06 -4.08 17.81
N LEU A 52 20.25 -3.37 18.94
CA LEU A 52 19.99 -1.92 19.01
C LEU A 52 20.95 -1.10 18.13
N VAL A 53 22.21 -1.55 17.97
CA VAL A 53 23.15 -0.93 17.02
C VAL A 53 22.66 -1.11 15.58
N SER A 54 22.18 -2.30 15.22
CA SER A 54 21.66 -2.58 13.87
C SER A 54 20.39 -1.79 13.54
N GLU A 55 19.65 -1.39 14.58
CA GLU A 55 18.47 -0.52 14.48
C GLU A 55 18.84 0.98 14.46
N GLY A 56 20.11 1.33 14.67
CA GLY A 56 20.56 2.72 14.75
C GLY A 56 20.12 3.45 16.03
N VAL A 57 19.59 2.72 17.02
CA VAL A 57 19.14 3.26 18.31
C VAL A 57 20.33 3.70 19.16
N ILE A 58 21.37 2.90 19.14
CA ILE A 58 22.61 3.14 19.88
C ILE A 58 23.83 3.04 18.98
N GLU A 59 24.92 3.69 19.39
CA GLU A 59 26.22 3.63 18.74
C GLU A 59 27.32 3.26 19.74
N ARG A 60 28.33 2.52 19.28
CA ARG A 60 29.50 2.18 20.07
C ARG A 60 30.65 3.14 19.74
N LYS A 61 31.09 3.92 20.71
CA LYS A 61 32.24 4.81 20.54
C LYS A 61 33.45 4.29 21.30
N LYS A 62 34.57 4.17 20.59
CA LYS A 62 35.83 3.74 21.19
C LYS A 62 36.19 4.66 22.38
N ARG A 63 36.46 4.09 23.54
CA ARG A 63 36.76 4.75 24.82
C ARG A 63 35.61 5.48 25.51
N LEU A 64 34.49 5.72 24.88
CA LEU A 64 33.33 6.39 25.48
C LEU A 64 32.25 5.39 25.93
N GLY A 65 32.18 4.20 25.30
CA GLY A 65 31.18 3.19 25.62
C GLY A 65 30.03 3.10 24.60
N THR A 66 28.92 2.57 25.06
CA THR A 66 27.69 2.47 24.27
C THR A 66 26.80 3.66 24.60
N MET A 67 26.41 4.40 23.58
CA MET A 67 25.64 5.63 23.72
C MET A 67 24.38 5.57 22.91
N ILE A 68 23.35 6.30 23.32
CA ILE A 68 22.19 6.57 22.44
C ILE A 68 22.70 7.34 21.22
N SER A 69 22.34 6.86 20.02
CA SER A 69 22.74 7.51 18.77
C SER A 69 22.20 8.94 18.72
N ARG A 70 23.04 9.90 18.37
CA ARG A 70 22.61 11.30 18.19
C ARG A 70 21.56 11.47 17.09
N SER A 71 21.55 10.56 16.14
CA SER A 71 20.55 10.51 15.07
C SER A 71 19.26 9.80 15.48
N TYR A 72 19.31 9.04 16.58
CA TYR A 72 18.14 8.32 17.08
C TYR A 72 17.22 9.28 17.83
N ASN A 73 16.07 9.51 17.22
CA ASN A 73 14.95 10.19 17.88
C ASN A 73 13.69 9.41 17.54
N PRO A 74 13.17 8.60 18.48
CA PRO A 74 11.99 7.78 18.22
C PRO A 74 10.76 8.59 17.79
N ALA A 75 10.67 9.84 18.26
CA ALA A 75 9.64 10.77 17.84
C ALA A 75 9.82 11.29 16.39
N LYS A 76 10.97 10.99 15.76
CA LYS A 76 11.27 11.37 14.38
C LYS A 76 11.28 10.21 13.39
N LEU A 77 11.02 8.98 13.84
CA LEU A 77 11.02 7.80 12.99
C LEU A 77 9.60 7.36 12.67
N ILE A 78 9.31 7.22 11.38
CA ILE A 78 8.07 6.64 10.87
C ILE A 78 8.36 5.19 10.46
N GLY A 79 7.60 4.24 11.00
CA GLY A 79 7.57 2.86 10.50
C GLY A 79 6.52 2.74 9.40
N ALA A 80 6.83 2.04 8.31
CA ALA A 80 5.88 1.86 7.23
C ALA A 80 5.88 0.42 6.70
N VAL A 81 4.69 -0.14 6.54
CA VAL A 81 4.46 -1.41 5.85
C VAL A 81 3.73 -1.07 4.56
N LEU A 82 4.39 -1.19 3.43
CA LEU A 82 3.90 -0.72 2.15
C LEU A 82 4.05 -1.79 1.06
N ARG A 83 3.26 -1.69 0.01
CA ARG A 83 3.43 -2.45 -1.23
C ARG A 83 4.19 -1.62 -2.24
N TYR A 84 5.32 -2.13 -2.73
CA TYR A 84 6.08 -1.48 -3.81
C TYR A 84 5.77 -2.04 -5.20
N GLY A 85 4.95 -3.05 -5.31
CA GLY A 85 4.68 -3.72 -6.57
C GLY A 85 3.67 -3.01 -7.45
N GLY A 86 3.88 -1.75 -7.74
CA GLY A 86 3.06 -0.97 -8.64
C GLY A 86 3.53 0.48 -8.64
N HIS A 87 3.74 1.06 -9.82
CA HIS A 87 4.31 2.41 -9.97
C HIS A 87 3.60 3.47 -9.13
N PHE A 88 2.27 3.37 -8.98
CA PHE A 88 1.53 4.28 -8.13
C PHE A 88 2.02 4.26 -6.67
N HIS A 89 2.19 3.08 -6.07
CA HIS A 89 2.67 2.95 -4.69
C HIS A 89 4.13 3.34 -4.54
N GLU A 90 4.95 3.07 -5.57
CA GLU A 90 6.34 3.52 -5.63
C GLU A 90 6.43 5.04 -5.63
N ASP A 91 5.59 5.71 -6.43
CA ASP A 91 5.52 7.17 -6.49
C ASP A 91 5.04 7.78 -5.16
N VAL A 92 4.00 7.20 -4.53
CA VAL A 92 3.56 7.63 -3.20
C VAL A 92 4.69 7.53 -2.18
N TYR A 93 5.44 6.43 -2.21
CA TYR A 93 6.56 6.25 -1.30
C TYR A 93 7.71 7.23 -1.57
N ALA A 94 8.05 7.48 -2.83
CA ALA A 94 9.08 8.45 -3.20
C ALA A 94 8.73 9.86 -2.69
N HIS A 95 7.48 10.29 -2.86
CA HIS A 95 6.99 11.54 -2.30
C HIS A 95 7.03 11.54 -0.77
N LEU A 96 6.60 10.45 -0.13
CA LEU A 96 6.61 10.31 1.31
C LEU A 96 8.04 10.39 1.87
N GLN A 97 9.02 9.72 1.25
CA GLN A 97 10.42 9.80 1.63
C GLN A 97 10.95 11.24 1.57
N ARG A 98 10.70 11.95 0.46
CA ARG A 98 11.10 13.33 0.29
C ARG A 98 10.49 14.23 1.37
N MET A 99 9.17 14.16 1.55
CA MET A 99 8.46 14.99 2.52
C MET A 99 8.86 14.69 3.98
N THR A 100 9.13 13.42 4.31
CA THR A 100 9.63 13.06 5.64
C THR A 100 11.00 13.64 5.90
N ALA A 101 11.91 13.58 4.92
CA ALA A 101 13.24 14.18 5.03
C ALA A 101 13.18 15.71 5.20
N GLU A 102 12.35 16.41 4.41
CA GLU A 102 12.09 17.85 4.52
C GLU A 102 11.54 18.24 5.90
N ALA A 103 10.71 17.37 6.49
CA ALA A 103 10.16 17.55 7.85
C ALA A 103 11.15 17.18 8.98
N GLY A 104 12.40 16.81 8.65
CA GLY A 104 13.38 16.34 9.62
C GLY A 104 13.04 14.99 10.26
N LEU A 105 12.25 14.18 9.57
CA LEU A 105 11.85 12.84 9.95
C LEU A 105 12.62 11.79 9.15
N SER A 106 12.64 10.56 9.65
CA SER A 106 13.16 9.39 8.94
C SER A 106 12.05 8.37 8.75
N ILE A 107 12.09 7.59 7.66
CA ILE A 107 11.14 6.52 7.42
C ILE A 107 11.87 5.19 7.28
N GLN A 108 11.41 4.18 8.03
CA GLN A 108 11.84 2.80 7.87
C GLN A 108 10.68 1.99 7.32
N ALA A 109 10.81 1.53 6.08
CA ALA A 109 9.77 0.82 5.39
C ALA A 109 10.10 -0.66 5.19
N VAL A 110 9.07 -1.49 5.19
CA VAL A 110 9.11 -2.89 4.77
C VAL A 110 8.20 -3.06 3.58
N ASP A 111 8.80 -3.50 2.47
CA ASP A 111 8.05 -3.91 1.30
C ASP A 111 7.43 -5.29 1.52
N VAL A 112 6.14 -5.38 1.25
CA VAL A 112 5.36 -6.60 1.40
C VAL A 112 4.85 -7.13 0.05
N TRP A 113 5.26 -6.53 -1.06
CA TRP A 113 4.94 -7.03 -2.39
C TRP A 113 5.51 -8.43 -2.59
N GLY A 114 4.69 -9.31 -3.14
CA GLY A 114 5.11 -10.70 -3.39
C GLY A 114 5.35 -11.56 -2.14
N PHE A 115 4.89 -11.11 -0.94
CA PHE A 115 5.01 -11.89 0.30
C PHE A 115 4.39 -13.29 0.20
N GLU A 116 3.50 -13.51 -0.77
CA GLU A 116 2.92 -14.82 -1.06
C GLU A 116 3.97 -15.82 -1.57
N GLN A 117 5.05 -15.33 -2.15
CA GLN A 117 6.16 -16.17 -2.61
C GLN A 117 6.95 -16.70 -1.40
N PRO A 118 7.16 -18.04 -1.29
CA PRO A 118 7.83 -18.65 -0.14
C PRO A 118 9.22 -18.06 0.15
N LYS A 119 9.95 -17.67 -0.90
CA LYS A 119 11.29 -17.06 -0.80
C LYS A 119 11.27 -15.68 -0.14
N LEU A 120 10.24 -14.88 -0.39
CA LEU A 120 10.13 -13.52 0.15
C LEU A 120 9.54 -13.49 1.57
N ARG A 121 8.74 -14.49 1.95
CA ARG A 121 8.11 -14.56 3.28
C ARG A 121 9.07 -14.39 4.44
N LYS A 122 10.27 -14.95 4.36
CA LYS A 122 11.28 -14.85 5.43
C LYS A 122 11.76 -13.40 5.61
N HIS A 123 11.96 -12.69 4.50
CA HIS A 123 12.38 -11.29 4.52
C HIS A 123 11.29 -10.38 5.06
N VAL A 124 10.06 -10.56 4.58
CA VAL A 124 8.89 -9.80 5.09
C VAL A 124 8.68 -10.03 6.58
N ARG A 125 8.71 -11.30 7.05
CA ARG A 125 8.60 -11.61 8.49
C ARG A 125 9.68 -10.94 9.32
N ARG A 126 10.93 -10.92 8.84
CA ARG A 126 12.03 -10.25 9.53
C ARG A 126 11.77 -8.74 9.60
N GLY A 127 11.42 -8.11 8.48
CA GLY A 127 11.09 -6.69 8.42
C GLY A 127 9.94 -6.30 9.34
N LEU A 128 8.85 -7.08 9.35
CA LEU A 128 7.70 -6.82 10.24
C LEU A 128 8.07 -6.95 11.73
N ARG A 129 8.94 -7.91 12.09
CA ARG A 129 9.47 -8.01 13.46
C ARG A 129 10.26 -6.77 13.83
N THR A 130 11.14 -6.30 12.95
CA THR A 130 11.90 -5.06 13.16
C THR A 130 10.96 -3.87 13.35
N LEU A 131 9.98 -3.66 12.46
CA LEU A 131 9.00 -2.59 12.61
C LEU A 131 8.16 -2.70 13.88
N SER A 132 7.79 -3.91 14.28
CA SER A 132 7.06 -4.14 15.54
C SER A 132 7.84 -3.69 16.76
N SER A 133 9.16 -3.81 16.71
CA SER A 133 10.08 -3.45 17.81
C SER A 133 10.52 -1.98 17.80
N LEU A 134 10.19 -1.21 16.73
CA LEU A 134 10.53 0.21 16.71
C LEU A 134 9.84 0.99 17.82
N GLU A 135 10.58 1.85 18.45
CA GLU A 135 10.09 2.79 19.48
C GLU A 135 9.46 4.03 18.82
N THR A 136 8.40 3.83 18.06
CA THR A 136 7.65 4.91 17.42
C THR A 136 6.15 4.62 17.42
N ASN A 137 5.35 5.67 17.58
CA ASN A 137 3.90 5.65 17.38
C ASN A 137 3.52 6.14 15.97
N TYR A 138 4.51 6.49 15.15
CA TYR A 138 4.31 6.94 13.79
C TYR A 138 4.37 5.73 12.86
N MET A 139 3.22 5.11 12.60
CA MET A 139 3.12 3.92 11.78
C MET A 139 2.16 4.11 10.61
N ILE A 140 2.58 3.66 9.42
CA ILE A 140 1.76 3.58 8.22
C ILE A 140 1.61 2.09 7.88
N LEU A 141 0.41 1.66 7.56
CA LEU A 141 0.11 0.29 7.21
C LEU A 141 -0.71 0.23 5.91
N ASP A 142 -0.15 -0.40 4.89
CA ASP A 142 -0.93 -0.74 3.69
C ASP A 142 -2.10 -1.67 4.09
N GLY A 143 -3.31 -1.24 3.74
CA GLY A 143 -4.53 -1.92 4.17
C GLY A 143 -4.67 -3.35 3.64
N TYR A 144 -4.08 -3.65 2.48
CA TYR A 144 -4.07 -4.99 1.91
C TYR A 144 -3.47 -6.06 2.84
N ILE A 145 -2.56 -5.66 3.73
CA ILE A 145 -1.84 -6.58 4.60
C ILE A 145 -2.61 -6.89 5.87
N TYR A 146 -3.55 -6.04 6.24
CA TYR A 146 -4.31 -6.17 7.47
C TYR A 146 -4.91 -7.57 7.66
N LYS A 147 -5.59 -8.12 6.65
CA LYS A 147 -6.20 -9.46 6.71
C LYS A 147 -5.27 -10.61 6.37
N THR A 148 -4.15 -10.33 5.73
CA THR A 148 -3.29 -11.38 5.15
C THR A 148 -2.14 -11.83 6.04
N TYR A 149 -1.85 -11.10 7.14
CA TYR A 149 -0.66 -11.36 7.94
C TYR A 149 -0.92 -11.36 9.45
N PRO A 150 -0.91 -12.54 10.12
CA PRO A 150 -1.21 -12.64 11.56
C PRO A 150 -0.13 -12.01 12.46
N MET A 151 1.00 -11.56 11.90
CA MET A 151 2.11 -10.97 12.69
C MET A 151 2.03 -9.45 12.85
N ILE A 152 0.96 -8.80 12.39
CA ILE A 152 0.83 -7.34 12.48
C ILE A 152 0.18 -6.86 13.78
N ASP A 153 -0.27 -7.74 14.66
CA ASP A 153 -0.94 -7.35 15.91
C ASP A 153 -0.15 -6.32 16.74
N LYS A 154 1.18 -6.48 16.79
CA LYS A 154 2.05 -5.53 17.48
C LYS A 154 2.12 -4.16 16.76
N ILE A 155 1.97 -4.15 15.43
CA ILE A 155 1.92 -2.93 14.63
C ILE A 155 0.56 -2.25 14.81
N LEU A 156 -0.52 -3.03 14.84
CA LEU A 156 -1.88 -2.52 15.08
C LEU A 156 -2.00 -1.82 16.43
N LYS A 157 -1.34 -2.35 17.48
CA LYS A 157 -1.28 -1.71 18.80
C LYS A 157 -0.63 -0.33 18.82
N LYS A 158 0.07 0.07 17.75
CA LYS A 158 0.67 1.40 17.56
C LYS A 158 -0.27 2.38 16.86
N ASN A 159 -1.54 2.00 16.66
CA ASN A 159 -2.55 2.80 15.97
C ASN A 159 -2.04 3.34 14.61
N PRO A 160 -1.72 2.45 13.64
CA PRO A 160 -1.21 2.86 12.35
C PRO A 160 -2.23 3.69 11.58
N VAL A 161 -1.75 4.57 10.70
CA VAL A 161 -2.56 5.16 9.64
C VAL A 161 -2.61 4.17 8.49
N PHE A 162 -3.81 3.76 8.09
CA PHE A 162 -3.98 2.87 6.95
C PHE A 162 -3.85 3.61 5.63
N PHE A 163 -3.32 2.93 4.62
CA PHE A 163 -3.24 3.47 3.27
C PHE A 163 -3.89 2.52 2.27
N ASP A 164 -4.61 3.09 1.30
CA ASP A 164 -5.25 2.37 0.20
C ASP A 164 -6.13 1.21 0.69
N TYR A 165 -6.99 1.51 1.65
CA TYR A 165 -7.84 0.55 2.31
C TYR A 165 -9.31 0.86 2.07
N ILE A 166 -10.17 -0.15 2.03
CA ILE A 166 -11.60 0.02 1.82
C ILE A 166 -12.32 0.14 3.17
N ASP A 167 -13.16 1.15 3.31
CA ASP A 167 -13.71 1.73 4.54
C ASP A 167 -14.32 0.72 5.54
N TYR A 168 -14.96 -0.32 5.06
CA TYR A 168 -15.73 -1.24 5.90
C TYR A 168 -14.92 -2.36 6.56
N ASP A 169 -13.62 -2.39 6.31
CA ASP A 169 -12.73 -3.43 6.86
C ASP A 169 -11.75 -2.87 7.90
N ILE A 170 -11.78 -1.55 8.15
CA ILE A 170 -10.89 -0.89 9.11
C ILE A 170 -11.35 -1.23 10.53
N PRO A 171 -10.45 -1.54 11.50
CA PRO A 171 -10.83 -1.60 12.91
C PRO A 171 -11.55 -0.33 13.36
N GLU A 172 -12.55 -0.44 14.23
CA GLU A 172 -13.45 0.67 14.64
C GLU A 172 -12.72 1.98 15.03
N ASN A 173 -11.48 1.89 15.51
CA ASN A 173 -10.67 3.04 15.93
C ASN A 173 -9.52 3.38 14.98
N ALA A 174 -9.46 2.76 13.82
CA ALA A 174 -8.42 3.02 12.84
C ALA A 174 -8.83 4.16 11.91
N THR A 175 -7.81 4.85 11.39
CA THR A 175 -7.97 5.90 10.42
C THR A 175 -7.08 5.65 9.21
N GLY A 176 -7.49 6.14 8.06
CA GLY A 176 -6.77 5.89 6.82
C GLY A 176 -6.76 7.06 5.85
N VAL A 177 -5.81 6.98 4.93
CA VAL A 177 -5.81 7.74 3.69
C VAL A 177 -6.31 6.81 2.60
N LEU A 178 -7.49 7.12 2.10
CA LEU A 178 -8.30 6.25 1.25
C LEU A 178 -8.40 6.83 -0.15
N ILE A 179 -8.50 5.94 -1.14
CA ILE A 179 -8.76 6.33 -2.53
C ILE A 179 -10.25 6.18 -2.79
N ASP A 180 -10.86 7.21 -3.40
CA ASP A 180 -12.26 7.17 -3.78
C ASP A 180 -12.46 6.37 -5.07
N TYR A 181 -12.46 5.05 -4.92
CA TYR A 181 -12.64 4.12 -6.06
C TYR A 181 -14.03 4.18 -6.67
N TYR A 182 -15.05 4.57 -5.91
CA TYR A 182 -16.39 4.76 -6.45
C TYR A 182 -16.42 5.95 -7.42
N GLU A 183 -15.80 7.07 -7.04
CA GLU A 183 -15.70 8.24 -7.91
C GLU A 183 -14.83 7.95 -9.16
N ILE A 184 -13.80 7.12 -9.03
CA ILE A 184 -13.02 6.63 -10.18
C ILE A 184 -13.96 5.98 -11.22
N GLY A 185 -14.86 5.10 -10.78
CA GLY A 185 -15.85 4.47 -11.64
C GLY A 185 -16.80 5.47 -12.30
N ARG A 186 -17.28 6.44 -11.53
CA ARG A 186 -18.16 7.51 -12.04
C ARG A 186 -17.49 8.34 -13.13
N ILE A 187 -16.25 8.78 -12.90
CA ILE A 187 -15.48 9.57 -13.88
C ILE A 187 -15.30 8.77 -15.19
N GLY A 188 -14.96 7.47 -15.09
CA GLY A 188 -14.79 6.60 -16.26
C GLY A 188 -16.06 6.48 -17.11
N ALA A 189 -17.21 6.24 -16.47
CA ALA A 189 -18.50 6.17 -17.14
C ALA A 189 -18.90 7.52 -17.74
N SER A 190 -18.81 8.60 -16.95
CA SER A 190 -19.18 9.96 -17.39
C SER A 190 -18.38 10.37 -18.63
N TYR A 191 -17.07 10.10 -18.65
CA TYR A 191 -16.25 10.37 -19.83
C TYR A 191 -16.78 9.69 -21.09
N LEU A 192 -17.11 8.39 -21.02
CA LEU A 192 -17.61 7.65 -22.18
C LEU A 192 -18.99 8.14 -22.61
N ILE A 193 -19.88 8.46 -21.68
CA ILE A 193 -21.23 9.01 -21.96
C ILE A 193 -21.12 10.40 -22.62
N GLU A 194 -20.29 11.29 -22.10
CA GLU A 194 -20.04 12.62 -22.67
C GLU A 194 -19.45 12.55 -24.08
N LYS A 195 -18.67 11.51 -24.38
CA LYS A 195 -18.19 11.22 -25.74
C LYS A 195 -19.25 10.65 -26.67
N GLY A 196 -20.46 10.39 -26.17
CA GLY A 196 -21.59 9.90 -26.93
C GLY A 196 -21.52 8.40 -27.23
N CYS A 197 -20.76 7.63 -26.46
CA CYS A 197 -20.70 6.18 -26.63
C CYS A 197 -22.10 5.55 -26.44
N LYS A 198 -22.43 4.62 -27.33
CA LYS A 198 -23.68 3.85 -27.28
C LYS A 198 -23.49 2.46 -26.73
N ARG A 199 -22.26 2.00 -26.69
CA ARG A 199 -21.84 0.71 -26.14
C ARG A 199 -20.57 0.88 -25.29
N PRO A 200 -20.65 1.71 -24.24
CA PRO A 200 -19.54 1.83 -23.29
C PRO A 200 -19.32 0.49 -22.60
N LEU A 201 -18.08 0.09 -22.36
CA LEU A 201 -17.74 -1.15 -21.68
C LEU A 201 -16.65 -0.93 -20.65
N LEU A 202 -16.93 -1.28 -19.40
CA LEU A 202 -15.92 -1.48 -18.37
C LEU A 202 -15.36 -2.90 -18.50
N ILE A 203 -14.05 -3.01 -18.66
CA ILE A 203 -13.30 -4.28 -18.58
C ILE A 203 -12.43 -4.25 -17.35
N ASP A 204 -12.78 -5.06 -16.34
CA ASP A 204 -11.96 -5.22 -15.15
C ASP A 204 -11.03 -6.43 -15.31
N CYS A 205 -9.74 -6.14 -15.36
CA CYS A 205 -8.66 -7.11 -15.51
C CYS A 205 -7.95 -7.44 -14.19
N ASP A 206 -8.24 -6.72 -13.10
CA ASP A 206 -7.61 -6.86 -11.80
C ASP A 206 -8.28 -7.94 -10.92
N GLY A 207 -9.06 -8.81 -11.52
CA GLY A 207 -9.82 -9.82 -10.81
C GLY A 207 -9.04 -10.67 -9.80
N PRO A 208 -9.74 -11.53 -9.02
CA PRO A 208 -9.20 -12.26 -7.86
C PRO A 208 -7.98 -13.15 -8.12
N ALA A 209 -7.47 -13.23 -9.34
CA ALA A 209 -6.21 -13.94 -9.63
C ALA A 209 -5.02 -13.36 -8.86
N MET A 210 -5.01 -12.05 -8.56
CA MET A 210 -4.03 -11.43 -7.66
C MET A 210 -4.29 -11.75 -6.18
N PHE A 211 -5.52 -12.10 -5.83
CA PHE A 211 -6.00 -12.27 -4.47
C PHE A 211 -6.41 -13.72 -4.16
N ARG A 212 -5.59 -14.70 -4.49
CA ARG A 212 -5.85 -16.15 -4.30
C ARG A 212 -6.26 -16.59 -2.89
N ARG A 213 -6.35 -15.66 -1.93
CA ARG A 213 -6.73 -15.90 -0.54
C ARG A 213 -8.05 -15.26 -0.13
N PHE A 214 -8.63 -14.41 -0.98
CA PHE A 214 -9.97 -13.90 -0.72
C PHE A 214 -10.99 -14.89 -1.28
N ASP A 215 -12.06 -15.07 -0.53
CA ASP A 215 -13.21 -15.82 -1.01
C ASP A 215 -13.70 -15.17 -2.30
N PRO A 216 -13.76 -15.89 -3.43
CA PRO A 216 -14.30 -15.34 -4.66
C PRO A 216 -15.75 -14.87 -4.52
N GLU A 217 -16.47 -15.33 -3.48
CA GLU A 217 -17.84 -14.93 -3.17
C GLU A 217 -17.89 -13.62 -2.36
N ASP A 218 -16.79 -13.21 -1.70
CA ASP A 218 -16.70 -11.93 -0.96
C ASP A 218 -16.04 -10.82 -1.79
N PHE A 219 -16.58 -10.63 -2.99
CA PHE A 219 -16.16 -9.55 -3.88
C PHE A 219 -16.67 -8.16 -3.43
N SER A 220 -17.60 -8.12 -2.50
CA SER A 220 -18.22 -6.89 -1.98
C SER A 220 -17.20 -5.87 -1.47
N HIS A 221 -16.04 -6.34 -1.03
CA HIS A 221 -15.01 -5.57 -0.37
C HIS A 221 -13.77 -5.25 -1.23
N HIS A 222 -13.87 -5.41 -2.54
CA HIS A 222 -12.76 -5.16 -3.44
C HIS A 222 -12.89 -3.78 -4.13
N ARG A 223 -11.75 -3.08 -4.35
CA ARG A 223 -11.72 -1.80 -5.08
C ARG A 223 -12.44 -1.87 -6.44
N SER A 224 -12.33 -3.00 -7.14
CA SER A 224 -13.02 -3.24 -8.40
C SER A 224 -14.54 -3.15 -8.25
N LYS A 225 -15.10 -3.61 -7.11
CA LYS A 225 -16.53 -3.50 -6.83
C LYS A 225 -16.97 -2.03 -6.75
N LEU A 226 -16.22 -1.21 -6.04
CA LEU A 226 -16.51 0.23 -5.94
C LEU A 226 -16.44 0.92 -7.31
N ILE A 227 -15.40 0.62 -8.11
CA ILE A 227 -15.28 1.12 -9.48
C ILE A 227 -16.49 0.70 -10.32
N MET A 228 -16.89 -0.56 -10.22
CA MET A 228 -18.04 -1.09 -10.95
C MET A 228 -19.36 -0.43 -10.52
N ASP A 229 -19.55 -0.24 -9.22
CA ASP A 229 -20.76 0.40 -8.69
C ASP A 229 -20.86 1.84 -9.17
N GLY A 230 -19.76 2.62 -9.08
CA GLY A 230 -19.71 3.97 -9.59
C GLY A 230 -19.98 4.06 -11.11
N PHE A 231 -19.39 3.14 -11.88
CA PHE A 231 -19.64 3.03 -13.33
C PHE A 231 -21.09 2.65 -13.63
N ALA A 232 -21.64 1.66 -12.94
CA ALA A 232 -23.01 1.19 -13.12
C ALA A 232 -24.04 2.27 -12.80
N ASP A 233 -23.81 3.07 -11.76
CA ASP A 233 -24.76 4.10 -11.36
C ASP A 233 -24.84 5.22 -12.39
N VAL A 234 -23.71 5.67 -12.97
CA VAL A 234 -23.73 6.64 -14.07
C VAL A 234 -24.42 6.05 -15.31
N LEU A 235 -24.23 4.78 -15.61
CA LEU A 235 -24.93 4.13 -16.71
C LEU A 235 -26.45 4.15 -16.50
N LYS A 236 -26.94 3.79 -15.30
CA LYS A 236 -28.37 3.83 -14.94
C LYS A 236 -28.94 5.24 -15.05
N GLU A 237 -28.21 6.24 -14.53
CA GLU A 237 -28.58 7.67 -14.60
C GLU A 237 -28.79 8.11 -16.07
N ASN A 238 -28.11 7.47 -17.03
CA ASN A 238 -28.19 7.76 -18.45
C ASN A 238 -29.01 6.74 -19.28
N GLY A 239 -29.79 5.88 -18.63
CA GLY A 239 -30.74 4.97 -19.27
C GLY A 239 -30.12 3.70 -19.88
N PHE A 240 -28.91 3.32 -19.48
CA PHE A 240 -28.28 2.07 -19.88
C PHE A 240 -28.55 0.95 -18.86
N ASP A 241 -28.59 -0.30 -19.33
CA ASP A 241 -28.57 -1.47 -18.44
C ASP A 241 -27.12 -1.85 -18.12
N PRO A 242 -26.64 -1.68 -16.88
CA PRO A 242 -25.24 -1.95 -16.53
C PRO A 242 -24.80 -3.41 -16.82
N ALA A 243 -25.73 -4.37 -16.77
CA ALA A 243 -25.40 -5.78 -17.02
C ALA A 243 -24.84 -6.03 -18.42
N LEU A 244 -25.13 -5.15 -19.38
CA LEU A 244 -24.65 -5.22 -20.76
C LEU A 244 -23.31 -4.49 -20.98
N HIS A 245 -22.83 -3.77 -19.96
CA HIS A 245 -21.75 -2.80 -20.08
C HIS A 245 -20.59 -3.03 -19.11
N ILE A 246 -20.61 -4.12 -18.37
CA ILE A 246 -19.55 -4.47 -17.41
C ILE A 246 -19.08 -5.90 -17.71
N TYR A 247 -17.79 -6.03 -17.99
CA TYR A 247 -17.13 -7.31 -18.18
C TYR A 247 -16.08 -7.54 -17.12
N ILE A 248 -16.18 -8.67 -16.43
CA ILE A 248 -15.27 -9.04 -15.34
C ILE A 248 -14.56 -10.33 -15.71
N SER A 249 -13.24 -10.30 -15.73
CA SER A 249 -12.42 -11.47 -16.04
C SER A 249 -12.07 -12.28 -14.79
N TYR A 250 -13.06 -12.93 -14.14
CA TYR A 250 -12.82 -13.76 -12.94
C TYR A 250 -12.66 -15.25 -13.20
N SER A 251 -12.75 -15.70 -14.42
CA SER A 251 -12.76 -17.13 -14.68
C SER A 251 -11.37 -17.75 -14.64
N LYS A 252 -11.13 -18.65 -13.67
CA LYS A 252 -9.98 -19.57 -13.69
C LYS A 252 -9.93 -20.46 -14.93
N LYS A 253 -11.00 -20.51 -15.73
CA LYS A 253 -11.17 -21.40 -16.88
C LYS A 253 -10.81 -20.76 -18.21
N LYS A 254 -10.77 -19.43 -18.29
CA LYS A 254 -10.49 -18.69 -19.53
C LYS A 254 -9.34 -17.71 -19.27
N LYS A 255 -8.35 -17.69 -20.14
CA LYS A 255 -7.32 -16.66 -20.07
C LYS A 255 -7.95 -15.31 -20.37
N LEU A 256 -7.43 -14.25 -19.74
CA LEU A 256 -7.92 -12.88 -19.95
C LEU A 256 -7.91 -12.52 -21.44
N ASP A 257 -6.81 -12.83 -22.11
CA ASP A 257 -6.62 -12.56 -23.54
C ASP A 257 -7.73 -13.20 -24.38
N ASP A 258 -8.03 -14.50 -24.15
CA ASP A 258 -9.09 -15.21 -24.89
C ASP A 258 -10.46 -14.54 -24.72
N ALA A 259 -10.73 -14.02 -23.54
CA ALA A 259 -11.96 -13.32 -23.26
C ALA A 259 -12.05 -11.96 -23.96
N ILE A 260 -10.94 -11.23 -24.01
CA ILE A 260 -10.85 -9.96 -24.73
C ILE A 260 -10.97 -10.20 -26.23
N TYR A 261 -10.30 -11.23 -26.78
CA TYR A 261 -10.45 -11.65 -28.18
C TYR A 261 -11.92 -11.93 -28.54
N GLU A 262 -12.67 -12.62 -27.67
CA GLU A 262 -14.08 -12.89 -27.90
C GLU A 262 -14.93 -11.61 -28.01
N ILE A 263 -14.69 -10.63 -27.13
CA ILE A 263 -15.39 -9.33 -27.16
C ILE A 263 -15.18 -8.63 -28.51
N PHE A 264 -13.95 -8.65 -29.05
CA PHE A 264 -13.60 -7.92 -30.26
C PHE A 264 -13.80 -8.71 -31.57
N SER A 265 -13.89 -10.03 -31.50
CA SER A 265 -14.06 -10.88 -32.70
C SER A 265 -15.46 -10.78 -33.33
N HIS A 266 -16.45 -10.28 -32.60
CA HIS A 266 -17.84 -10.21 -33.08
C HIS A 266 -18.27 -8.76 -33.33
N PRO A 267 -18.39 -8.31 -34.61
CA PRO A 267 -18.68 -6.90 -34.94
C PRO A 267 -19.91 -6.31 -34.27
N LYS A 268 -20.94 -7.13 -34.01
CA LYS A 268 -22.20 -6.67 -33.38
C LYS A 268 -22.07 -6.37 -31.91
N SER A 269 -21.06 -6.96 -31.20
CA SER A 269 -20.82 -6.78 -29.77
C SER A 269 -19.65 -5.87 -29.44
N GLN A 270 -18.92 -5.39 -30.47
CA GLN A 270 -17.78 -4.51 -30.26
C GLN A 270 -18.17 -3.22 -29.54
N PRO A 271 -17.54 -2.88 -28.40
CA PRO A 271 -17.81 -1.65 -27.68
C PRO A 271 -17.25 -0.43 -28.45
N ASP A 272 -17.96 0.69 -28.44
CA ASP A 272 -17.48 1.95 -29.04
C ASP A 272 -16.72 2.83 -28.02
N GLY A 273 -16.83 2.49 -26.75
CA GLY A 273 -16.08 3.09 -25.64
C GLY A 273 -15.56 2.07 -24.65
N ILE A 274 -14.32 2.20 -24.20
CA ILE A 274 -13.70 1.31 -23.20
C ILE A 274 -13.17 2.08 -22.02
N TYR A 275 -13.43 1.55 -20.84
CA TYR A 275 -12.80 1.91 -19.59
C TYR A 275 -12.17 0.68 -18.94
N THR A 276 -10.98 0.84 -18.37
CA THR A 276 -10.32 -0.18 -17.56
C THR A 276 -9.84 0.39 -16.23
N GLY A 277 -9.81 -0.44 -15.18
CA GLY A 277 -9.41 -0.05 -13.84
C GLY A 277 -7.94 0.33 -13.68
N ASN A 278 -7.10 0.13 -14.72
CA ASN A 278 -5.72 0.61 -14.77
C ASN A 278 -5.22 0.75 -16.22
N ASP A 279 -4.19 1.59 -16.40
CA ASP A 279 -3.64 1.94 -17.72
C ASP A 279 -2.93 0.76 -18.41
N SER A 280 -2.32 -0.15 -17.64
CA SER A 280 -1.67 -1.35 -18.20
C SER A 280 -2.69 -2.28 -18.84
N SER A 281 -3.83 -2.47 -18.18
CA SER A 281 -4.94 -3.27 -18.71
C SER A 281 -5.53 -2.64 -19.96
N LEU A 282 -5.62 -1.30 -20.01
CA LEU A 282 -6.09 -0.62 -21.20
C LEU A 282 -5.16 -0.86 -22.40
N ASN A 283 -3.85 -0.76 -22.21
CA ASN A 283 -2.90 -1.07 -23.26
C ASN A 283 -3.05 -2.50 -23.81
N LEU A 284 -3.22 -3.48 -22.91
CA LEU A 284 -3.45 -4.87 -23.31
C LEU A 284 -4.74 -4.99 -24.13
N VAL A 285 -5.84 -4.43 -23.63
CA VAL A 285 -7.15 -4.46 -24.31
C VAL A 285 -7.08 -3.83 -25.69
N LEU A 286 -6.45 -2.66 -25.81
CA LEU A 286 -6.31 -1.96 -27.10
C LEU A 286 -5.38 -2.70 -28.07
N THR A 287 -4.35 -3.38 -27.56
CA THR A 287 -3.45 -4.20 -28.37
C THR A 287 -4.21 -5.37 -28.99
N ILE A 288 -4.98 -6.10 -28.19
CA ILE A 288 -5.80 -7.22 -28.67
C ILE A 288 -6.90 -6.72 -29.62
N ALA A 289 -7.55 -5.62 -29.30
CA ALA A 289 -8.55 -5.03 -30.18
C ALA A 289 -7.98 -4.70 -31.56
N LYS A 290 -6.77 -4.13 -31.62
CA LYS A 290 -6.04 -3.85 -32.85
C LYS A 290 -5.72 -5.13 -33.65
N GLU A 291 -5.31 -6.20 -32.96
CA GLU A 291 -5.08 -7.52 -33.60
C GLU A 291 -6.38 -8.10 -34.21
N CYS A 292 -7.52 -7.83 -33.58
CA CYS A 292 -8.85 -8.17 -34.15
C CYS A 292 -9.30 -7.24 -35.25
N GLY A 293 -8.47 -6.28 -35.69
CA GLY A 293 -8.84 -5.33 -36.78
C GLY A 293 -9.80 -4.23 -36.31
N TYR A 294 -9.97 -4.01 -35.03
CA TYR A 294 -10.87 -3.01 -34.47
C TYR A 294 -10.21 -2.18 -33.38
N ILE A 295 -10.47 -0.90 -33.36
CA ILE A 295 -10.07 -0.01 -32.26
C ILE A 295 -11.32 0.76 -31.82
N PRO A 296 -11.67 0.72 -30.52
CA PRO A 296 -12.78 1.53 -29.99
C PRO A 296 -12.56 3.01 -30.26
N LYS A 297 -13.65 3.73 -30.50
CA LYS A 297 -13.58 5.16 -30.82
C LYS A 297 -13.11 6.00 -29.62
N HIS A 298 -13.51 5.60 -28.42
CA HIS A 298 -13.16 6.27 -27.18
C HIS A 298 -12.66 5.26 -26.15
N TYR A 299 -11.63 5.63 -25.40
CA TYR A 299 -11.10 4.78 -24.35
C TYR A 299 -10.43 5.63 -23.27
N ILE A 300 -10.43 5.14 -22.04
CA ILE A 300 -9.91 5.83 -20.87
C ILE A 300 -9.29 4.81 -19.91
N GLY A 301 -8.14 5.14 -19.36
CA GLY A 301 -7.45 4.37 -18.32
C GLY A 301 -7.61 4.97 -16.92
N CYS A 302 -6.90 4.40 -15.98
CA CYS A 302 -6.90 4.82 -14.59
C CYS A 302 -5.55 4.54 -13.91
N LEU A 303 -5.30 5.25 -12.80
CA LEU A 303 -4.14 5.09 -11.92
C LEU A 303 -2.78 5.42 -12.55
N ASN A 304 -2.79 6.23 -13.59
CA ASN A 304 -1.64 6.97 -14.13
C ASN A 304 -0.30 6.23 -14.09
N THR A 305 -0.22 5.12 -14.79
CA THR A 305 1.07 4.46 -15.00
C THR A 305 1.74 5.06 -16.22
N ASP A 306 2.39 6.23 -16.07
CA ASP A 306 3.01 6.99 -17.18
C ASP A 306 3.98 6.13 -18.01
N TRP A 307 4.59 5.11 -17.39
CA TRP A 307 5.48 4.18 -18.06
C TRP A 307 4.80 3.32 -19.14
N CYS A 308 3.50 3.05 -19.02
CA CYS A 308 2.78 2.26 -20.03
C CYS A 308 2.10 3.13 -21.10
N ARG A 309 2.10 4.45 -20.93
CA ARG A 309 1.62 5.38 -21.95
C ARG A 309 2.52 5.34 -23.16
N GLY A 310 1.93 5.20 -24.31
CA GLY A 310 2.65 5.06 -25.59
C GLY A 310 3.17 3.65 -25.89
N LEU A 311 3.13 2.70 -24.95
CA LEU A 311 3.33 1.30 -25.28
C LEU A 311 2.23 0.85 -26.23
N GLY A 312 2.57 0.12 -27.28
CA GLY A 312 1.63 -0.28 -28.32
C GLY A 312 1.19 0.86 -29.25
N GLY A 313 1.70 2.08 -29.08
CA GLY A 313 1.38 3.24 -29.91
C GLY A 313 0.06 3.93 -29.54
N PHE A 314 -0.47 3.66 -28.33
CA PHE A 314 -1.68 4.29 -27.83
C PHE A 314 -1.37 5.44 -26.87
N THR A 315 -2.07 6.56 -27.06
CA THR A 315 -2.16 7.66 -26.09
C THR A 315 -3.61 7.78 -25.66
N PHE A 316 -3.87 7.95 -24.38
CA PHE A 316 -5.22 7.99 -23.83
C PHE A 316 -5.33 8.86 -22.59
N PRO A 317 -6.51 9.43 -22.32
CA PRO A 317 -6.78 10.07 -21.06
C PRO A 317 -6.79 9.04 -19.93
N SER A 318 -6.40 9.46 -18.73
CA SER A 318 -6.39 8.60 -17.56
C SER A 318 -6.97 9.31 -16.34
N ILE A 319 -7.64 8.55 -15.50
CA ILE A 319 -8.11 9.01 -14.20
C ILE A 319 -6.94 8.94 -13.23
N ILE A 320 -6.59 10.07 -12.68
CA ILE A 320 -5.42 10.24 -11.82
C ILE A 320 -5.84 10.27 -10.36
N VAL A 321 -5.09 9.55 -9.54
CA VAL A 321 -5.00 9.76 -8.10
C VAL A 321 -3.63 10.35 -7.83
N SER A 322 -3.53 11.49 -7.16
CA SER A 322 -2.26 12.17 -6.93
C SER A 322 -1.39 11.42 -5.90
N PRO A 323 -0.25 10.82 -6.28
CA PRO A 323 0.67 10.20 -5.33
C PRO A 323 1.20 11.18 -4.29
N GLU A 324 1.41 12.45 -4.71
CA GLU A 324 1.87 13.51 -3.81
C GLU A 324 0.84 13.86 -2.74
N GLU A 325 -0.45 13.95 -3.11
CA GLU A 325 -1.52 14.19 -2.13
C GLU A 325 -1.68 13.02 -1.16
N CYS A 326 -1.57 11.78 -1.65
CA CYS A 326 -1.55 10.59 -0.79
C CYS A 326 -0.41 10.67 0.24
N ALA A 327 0.80 10.97 -0.21
CA ALA A 327 1.98 11.06 0.67
C ALA A 327 1.84 12.19 1.70
N ARG A 328 1.31 13.34 1.28
CA ARG A 328 1.06 14.49 2.16
C ARG A 328 0.02 14.14 3.22
N ALA A 329 -1.10 13.56 2.83
CA ALA A 329 -2.14 13.13 3.76
C ALA A 329 -1.65 12.07 4.74
N LEU A 330 -0.85 11.10 4.29
CA LEU A 330 -0.23 10.09 5.16
C LEU A 330 0.69 10.73 6.19
N LEU A 331 1.56 11.65 5.77
CA LEU A 331 2.48 12.35 6.66
C LEU A 331 1.73 13.21 7.69
N GLU A 332 0.67 13.89 7.28
CA GLU A 332 -0.17 14.69 8.15
C GLU A 332 -0.89 13.79 9.18
N GLN A 333 -1.60 12.75 8.71
CA GLN A 333 -2.36 11.88 9.59
C GLN A 333 -1.46 11.12 10.57
N VAL A 334 -0.30 10.63 10.15
CA VAL A 334 0.60 9.89 11.06
C VAL A 334 1.18 10.77 12.16
N ARG A 335 1.34 12.08 11.90
CA ARG A 335 1.81 13.07 12.89
C ARG A 335 0.69 13.63 13.76
N THR A 336 -0.55 13.50 13.33
CA THR A 336 -1.73 13.93 14.09
C THR A 336 -1.92 13.01 15.30
N PRO A 337 -2.20 13.55 16.51
CA PRO A 337 -2.58 12.74 17.66
C PRO A 337 -3.71 11.76 17.31
N VAL A 338 -3.64 10.53 17.83
CA VAL A 338 -4.52 9.42 17.43
C VAL A 338 -6.00 9.81 17.58
N GLU A 339 -6.35 10.48 18.66
CA GLU A 339 -7.70 10.93 18.99
C GLU A 339 -8.26 12.03 18.05
N LEU A 340 -7.39 12.68 17.27
CA LEU A 340 -7.75 13.74 16.31
C LEU A 340 -7.68 13.26 14.86
N ARG A 341 -7.21 12.04 14.63
CA ARG A 341 -7.13 11.47 13.28
C ARG A 341 -8.52 11.21 12.71
N LYS A 342 -8.63 11.31 11.40
CA LYS A 342 -9.86 11.02 10.65
C LYS A 342 -9.53 10.39 9.31
N ASN A 343 -10.49 9.72 8.70
CA ASN A 343 -10.36 9.26 7.33
C ASN A 343 -10.22 10.43 6.36
N VAL A 344 -9.26 10.33 5.46
CA VAL A 344 -8.99 11.30 4.40
C VAL A 344 -9.20 10.61 3.06
N TYR A 345 -10.13 11.10 2.25
CA TYR A 345 -10.39 10.59 0.91
C TYR A 345 -9.64 11.41 -0.12
N ILE A 346 -8.78 10.76 -0.88
CA ILE A 346 -8.07 11.37 -2.01
C ILE A 346 -8.98 11.30 -3.22
N LYS A 347 -9.35 12.46 -3.74
CA LYS A 347 -10.24 12.57 -4.88
C LYS A 347 -9.50 12.33 -6.19
N PRO A 348 -10.00 11.43 -7.02
CA PRO A 348 -9.49 11.26 -8.39
C PRO A 348 -9.90 12.42 -9.28
N TYR A 349 -9.18 12.61 -10.36
CA TYR A 349 -9.52 13.58 -11.40
C TYR A 349 -9.12 13.07 -12.78
N LEU A 350 -9.81 13.56 -13.81
CA LEU A 350 -9.49 13.23 -15.20
C LEU A 350 -8.32 14.10 -15.68
N LYS A 351 -7.25 13.46 -16.13
CA LYS A 351 -6.18 14.11 -16.89
C LYS A 351 -6.44 13.89 -18.38
N SER A 352 -6.86 14.94 -19.06
CA SER A 352 -6.88 14.98 -20.52
C SER A 352 -5.46 14.88 -21.07
N GLN A 353 -5.34 14.41 -22.29
CA GLN A 353 -4.06 14.27 -23.01
C GLN A 353 -3.33 15.61 -23.15
#